data_39add1db76a9177371374a5467992083
#
_entry.id   39add1db76a9177371374a5467992083
#
_cell.length_a   1.000
_cell.length_b   1.000
_cell.length_c   1.000
_cell.angle_alpha   90.00
_cell.angle_beta   90.00
_cell.angle_gamma   90.00
#
_symmetry.space_group_name_H-M   'P 1'
#
loop_
_entity.id
_entity.type
_entity.pdbx_description
1 polymer ?
#
loop_
_entity_poly.entity_id
_entity_poly.type
_entity_poly.pdbx_seq_one_letter_code
_entity_poly.pdbx_strand_id
1 'polypeptide(L)'
;MGNDTNVNIGNSGEYFVAGELERRGYTVAVPMSNVKDFDLLAIERDTHRQIAIQVKTTGYKQKKWTLSKKNETLLGDDIFYIFVSLNELEAPEYHIVPSKIVTDTIRKNHEKWLNTPGKKGQKQNNKNKR
;
A
#
# COMPACT_ATOMS: atom_id res chain seq x y z
N MET A 1 7.72 22.09 4.09
CA MET A 1 6.40 21.67 4.53
C MET A 1 5.96 20.41 3.80
N GLY A 2 5.89 20.42 2.47
CA GLY A 2 5.33 19.28 1.73
C GLY A 2 5.95 17.94 2.03
N ASN A 3 7.29 17.82 1.92
CA ASN A 3 7.95 16.52 2.13
C ASN A 3 7.86 16.04 3.56
N ASP A 4 8.02 16.93 4.53
CA ASP A 4 7.92 16.57 5.95
C ASP A 4 6.51 16.11 6.28
N THR A 5 5.50 16.78 5.74
CA THR A 5 4.10 16.39 5.92
C THR A 5 3.83 15.02 5.34
N ASN A 6 4.37 14.72 4.14
CA ASN A 6 4.18 13.42 3.51
C ASN A 6 4.86 12.29 4.29
N VAL A 7 6.05 12.56 4.82
CA VAL A 7 6.76 11.60 5.67
C VAL A 7 5.95 11.31 6.93
N ASN A 8 5.41 12.34 7.56
CA ASN A 8 4.60 12.18 8.76
C ASN A 8 3.31 11.41 8.49
N ILE A 9 2.67 11.66 7.36
CA ILE A 9 1.47 10.91 6.94
C ILE A 9 1.80 9.44 6.79
N GLY A 10 2.87 9.10 6.08
CA GLY A 10 3.29 7.72 5.89
C GLY A 10 3.60 7.04 7.21
N ASN A 11 4.38 7.69 8.06
CA ASN A 11 4.73 7.13 9.37
C ASN A 11 3.50 6.90 10.23
N SER A 12 2.58 7.87 10.25
CA SER A 12 1.34 7.75 11.01
C SER A 12 0.54 6.53 10.60
N GLY A 13 0.41 6.30 9.30
CA GLY A 13 -0.31 5.14 8.80
C GLY A 13 0.33 3.83 9.26
N GLU A 14 1.65 3.73 9.20
CA GLU A 14 2.35 2.53 9.64
C GLU A 14 2.17 2.29 11.14
N TYR A 15 2.27 3.33 11.95
CA TYR A 15 2.08 3.20 13.39
C TYR A 15 0.65 2.81 13.75
N PHE A 16 -0.34 3.37 13.07
CA PHE A 16 -1.73 3.00 13.29
C PHE A 16 -1.97 1.54 12.94
N VAL A 17 -1.46 1.08 11.82
CA VAL A 17 -1.61 -0.32 11.40
C VAL A 17 -0.93 -1.24 12.40
N ALA A 18 0.29 -0.91 12.82
CA ALA A 18 1.02 -1.71 13.80
C ALA A 18 0.25 -1.81 15.11
N GLY A 19 -0.28 -0.69 15.60
CA GLY A 19 -1.07 -0.68 16.84
C GLY A 19 -2.33 -1.52 16.72
N GLU A 20 -3.05 -1.41 15.60
CA GLU A 20 -4.27 -2.20 15.39
C GLU A 20 -3.97 -3.69 15.34
N LEU A 21 -2.89 -4.09 14.69
CA LEU A 21 -2.51 -5.49 14.61
C LEU A 21 -2.10 -6.04 15.98
N GLU A 22 -1.35 -5.26 16.75
CA GLU A 22 -0.93 -5.68 18.09
C GLU A 22 -2.15 -5.96 18.98
N ARG A 23 -3.12 -5.07 18.99
CA ARG A 23 -4.31 -5.25 19.81
C ARG A 23 -5.19 -6.41 19.34
N ARG A 24 -4.99 -6.90 18.12
CA ARG A 24 -5.75 -8.01 17.55
C ARG A 24 -5.01 -9.35 17.63
N GLY A 25 -3.89 -9.40 18.34
CA GLY A 25 -3.20 -10.66 18.59
C GLY A 25 -2.00 -10.94 17.70
N TYR A 26 -1.50 -9.93 16.99
CA TYR A 26 -0.28 -10.06 16.20
C TYR A 26 0.87 -9.38 16.90
N THR A 27 2.06 -9.95 16.75
CA THR A 27 3.29 -9.25 17.11
C THR A 27 3.82 -8.60 15.85
N VAL A 28 4.06 -7.30 15.89
CA VAL A 28 4.47 -6.57 14.71
C VAL A 28 5.94 -6.18 14.82
N ALA A 29 6.70 -6.51 13.79
CA ALA A 29 8.08 -6.07 13.64
C ALA A 29 8.15 -5.03 12.55
N VAL A 30 8.89 -3.95 12.82
CA VAL A 30 9.15 -2.90 11.84
C VAL A 30 10.57 -3.13 11.32
N PRO A 31 10.73 -3.45 10.04
CA PRO A 31 12.06 -3.67 9.49
C PRO A 31 12.91 -2.41 9.59
N MET A 32 14.20 -2.59 9.72
CA MET A 32 15.12 -1.46 9.64
C MET A 32 15.05 -0.86 8.24
N SER A 33 15.43 0.40 8.14
CA SER A 33 15.42 1.11 6.85
C SER A 33 16.16 0.30 5.77
N ASN A 34 15.67 0.41 4.54
CA ASN A 34 16.20 -0.26 3.36
C ASN A 34 15.86 -1.74 3.21
N VAL A 35 15.05 -2.30 4.09
CA VAL A 35 14.47 -3.60 3.81
C VAL A 35 13.40 -3.38 2.76
N LYS A 36 13.47 -4.17 1.68
CA LYS A 36 12.59 -4.00 0.53
C LYS A 36 11.29 -4.74 0.70
N ASP A 37 10.30 -4.25 -0.01
CA ASP A 37 9.08 -4.97 -0.35
C ASP A 37 8.00 -4.99 0.71
N PHE A 38 8.27 -4.58 1.94
CA PHE A 38 7.19 -4.43 2.92
C PHE A 38 7.58 -3.45 4.02
N ASP A 39 6.57 -2.89 4.66
CA ASP A 39 6.75 -1.91 5.74
C ASP A 39 6.66 -2.55 7.11
N LEU A 40 5.87 -3.61 7.26
CA LEU A 40 5.64 -4.29 8.52
C LEU A 40 5.64 -5.80 8.32
N LEU A 41 6.11 -6.51 9.33
CA LEU A 41 5.96 -7.96 9.41
C LEU A 41 5.07 -8.26 10.61
N ALA A 42 3.95 -8.94 10.37
CA ALA A 42 3.02 -9.31 11.43
C ALA A 42 3.07 -10.82 11.65
N ILE A 43 3.18 -11.23 12.91
CA ILE A 43 3.28 -12.63 13.29
C ILE A 43 2.10 -12.94 14.20
N GLU A 44 1.23 -13.85 13.81
CA GLU A 44 0.14 -14.29 14.66
C GLU A 44 0.69 -15.09 15.82
N ARG A 45 0.31 -14.71 17.04
CA ARG A 45 0.93 -15.29 18.23
C ARG A 45 0.57 -16.77 18.44
N ASP A 46 -0.62 -17.19 18.04
CA ASP A 46 -1.05 -18.57 18.26
C ASP A 46 -0.50 -19.54 17.22
N THR A 47 -0.55 -19.17 15.94
CA THR A 47 -0.13 -20.04 14.85
C THR A 47 1.30 -19.79 14.39
N HIS A 48 1.89 -18.65 14.75
CA HIS A 48 3.18 -18.16 14.29
C HIS A 48 3.20 -17.89 12.78
N ARG A 49 2.03 -17.75 12.15
CA ARG A 49 1.95 -17.37 10.75
C ARG A 49 2.51 -15.96 10.57
N GLN A 50 3.35 -15.78 9.56
CA GLN A 50 3.98 -14.50 9.26
C GLN A 50 3.33 -13.88 8.04
N ILE A 51 3.06 -12.60 8.13
CA ILE A 51 2.42 -11.84 7.05
C ILE A 51 3.24 -10.58 6.80
N ALA A 52 3.63 -10.36 5.56
CA ALA A 52 4.30 -9.13 5.15
C ALA A 52 3.26 -8.11 4.72
N ILE A 53 3.40 -6.88 5.16
CA ILE A 53 2.40 -5.84 4.93
C ILE A 53 3.04 -4.61 4.32
N GLN A 54 2.46 -4.16 3.21
CA GLN A 54 2.77 -2.89 2.58
C GLN A 54 1.68 -1.90 2.99
N VAL A 55 2.06 -0.81 3.62
CA VAL A 55 1.11 0.22 4.06
C VAL A 55 1.12 1.38 3.09
N LYS A 56 -0.06 1.80 2.65
CA LYS A 56 -0.24 2.98 1.80
C LYS A 56 -1.20 3.92 2.52
N THR A 57 -0.78 5.16 2.71
CA THR A 57 -1.53 6.10 3.55
C THR A 57 -1.88 7.37 2.79
N THR A 58 -3.11 7.85 2.99
CA THR A 58 -3.48 9.21 2.58
C THR A 58 -3.81 10.02 3.83
N GLY A 59 -3.48 11.30 3.79
CA GLY A 59 -3.65 12.18 4.95
C GLY A 59 -5.01 12.83 5.09
N TYR A 60 -5.84 12.73 4.08
CA TYR A 60 -7.12 13.42 4.05
C TYR A 60 -8.20 12.46 3.57
N LYS A 61 -9.45 12.88 3.57
CA LYS A 61 -10.61 12.05 3.23
C LYS A 61 -10.59 11.50 1.80
N GLN A 62 -9.44 11.30 1.26
CA GLN A 62 -9.27 10.71 -0.06
C GLN A 62 -9.22 9.20 0.05
N LYS A 63 -9.86 8.55 -0.91
CA LYS A 63 -9.80 7.09 -1.02
C LYS A 63 -9.03 6.68 -2.27
N LYS A 64 -8.00 7.46 -2.60
CA LYS A 64 -7.10 7.18 -3.71
C LYS A 64 -5.68 7.06 -3.18
N TRP A 65 -5.01 5.99 -3.55
CA TRP A 65 -3.64 5.74 -3.15
C TRP A 65 -2.79 5.55 -4.38
N THR A 66 -1.59 6.14 -4.36
CA THR A 66 -0.65 6.04 -5.48
C THR A 66 0.07 4.70 -5.42
N LEU A 67 0.02 3.97 -6.52
CA LEU A 67 0.73 2.71 -6.68
C LEU A 67 1.72 2.86 -7.83
N SER A 68 2.89 2.24 -7.69
CA SER A 68 3.93 2.27 -8.71
C SER A 68 4.07 0.90 -9.37
N LYS A 69 4.83 0.86 -10.46
CA LYS A 69 5.15 -0.39 -11.14
C LYS A 69 5.77 -1.43 -10.20
N LYS A 70 6.56 -0.97 -9.26
CA LYS A 70 7.16 -1.81 -8.23
C LYS A 70 6.11 -2.64 -7.47
N ASN A 71 4.94 -2.08 -7.23
CA ASN A 71 3.87 -2.77 -6.52
C ASN A 71 3.29 -3.95 -7.32
N GLU A 72 3.46 -3.94 -8.63
CA GLU A 72 2.98 -5.02 -9.49
C GLU A 72 3.73 -6.33 -9.26
N THR A 73 4.97 -6.26 -8.80
CA THR A 73 5.81 -7.44 -8.55
C THR A 73 5.76 -7.92 -7.12
N LEU A 74 5.14 -7.17 -6.23
CA LEU A 74 5.01 -7.54 -4.82
C LEU A 74 3.80 -8.47 -4.66
N LEU A 75 4.04 -9.76 -4.81
CA LEU A 75 2.99 -10.77 -4.90
C LEU A 75 3.33 -12.00 -4.08
N GLY A 76 2.37 -12.47 -3.28
CA GLY A 76 2.51 -13.69 -2.51
C GLY A 76 1.27 -13.92 -1.66
N ASP A 77 1.04 -15.16 -1.23
CA ASP A 77 -0.13 -15.52 -0.43
C ASP A 77 -0.12 -14.89 0.95
N ASP A 78 1.06 -14.60 1.48
CA ASP A 78 1.24 -13.98 2.79
C ASP A 78 1.66 -12.52 2.69
N ILE A 79 1.35 -11.87 1.58
CA ILE A 79 1.64 -10.46 1.35
C ILE A 79 0.33 -9.71 1.17
N PHE A 80 0.14 -8.67 1.97
CA PHE A 80 -1.08 -7.87 1.96
C PHE A 80 -0.74 -6.39 1.88
N TYR A 81 -1.67 -5.63 1.31
CA TYR A 81 -1.65 -4.18 1.37
C TYR A 81 -2.68 -3.74 2.39
N ILE A 82 -2.33 -2.74 3.18
CA ILE A 82 -3.30 -2.04 4.01
C ILE A 82 -3.32 -0.59 3.58
N PHE A 83 -4.45 -0.16 3.05
CA PHE A 83 -4.66 1.22 2.62
C PHE A 83 -5.31 1.98 3.77
N VAL A 84 -4.68 3.06 4.18
CA VAL A 84 -5.09 3.84 5.34
C VAL A 84 -5.51 5.24 4.90
N SER A 85 -6.69 5.66 5.32
CA SER A 85 -7.11 7.05 5.24
C SER A 85 -7.11 7.62 6.66
N LEU A 86 -6.28 8.63 6.91
CA LEU A 86 -6.12 9.18 8.26
C LEU A 86 -7.31 10.01 8.74
N ASN A 87 -8.11 10.57 7.83
CA ASN A 87 -9.27 11.39 8.18
C ASN A 87 -8.93 12.53 9.14
N GLU A 88 -7.82 13.21 8.91
CA GLU A 88 -7.30 14.27 9.78
C GLU A 88 -7.01 13.71 11.18
N LEU A 89 -7.72 14.17 12.20
CA LEU A 89 -7.52 13.72 13.57
C LEU A 89 -8.61 12.77 14.06
N GLU A 90 -9.53 12.41 13.18
CA GLU A 90 -10.55 11.42 13.50
C GLU A 90 -10.01 10.01 13.31
N ALA A 91 -10.82 9.01 13.61
CA ALA A 91 -10.40 7.61 13.47
C ALA A 91 -10.03 7.29 12.03
N PRO A 92 -8.87 6.65 11.79
CA PRO A 92 -8.49 6.23 10.46
C PRO A 92 -9.41 5.13 9.92
N GLU A 93 -9.50 5.08 8.59
CA GLU A 93 -10.14 3.96 7.90
C GLU A 93 -9.07 3.04 7.32
N TYR A 94 -9.33 1.74 7.36
CA TYR A 94 -8.39 0.73 6.86
C TYR A 94 -9.06 -0.13 5.80
N HIS A 95 -8.31 -0.43 4.73
CA HIS A 95 -8.74 -1.35 3.69
C HIS A 95 -7.64 -2.39 3.49
N ILE A 96 -7.93 -3.63 3.79
CA ILE A 96 -6.97 -4.72 3.72
C ILE A 96 -7.19 -5.47 2.41
N VAL A 97 -6.16 -5.51 1.57
CA VAL A 97 -6.29 -6.09 0.24
C VAL A 97 -5.13 -7.07 -0.01
N PRO A 98 -5.44 -8.32 -0.39
CA PRO A 98 -4.39 -9.26 -0.77
C PRO A 98 -3.56 -8.73 -1.93
N SER A 99 -2.26 -9.03 -1.92
CA SER A 99 -1.34 -8.53 -2.93
C SER A 99 -1.73 -8.93 -4.35
N LYS A 100 -2.31 -10.10 -4.52
CA LYS A 100 -2.78 -10.56 -5.82
C LYS A 100 -3.80 -9.60 -6.44
N ILE A 101 -4.74 -9.11 -5.62
CA ILE A 101 -5.77 -8.19 -6.11
C ILE A 101 -5.14 -6.87 -6.51
N VAL A 102 -4.19 -6.37 -5.74
CA VAL A 102 -3.49 -5.13 -6.07
C VAL A 102 -2.72 -5.30 -7.38
N THR A 103 -1.98 -6.38 -7.52
CA THR A 103 -1.19 -6.66 -8.73
C THR A 103 -2.09 -6.74 -9.96
N ASP A 104 -3.19 -7.48 -9.87
CA ASP A 104 -4.13 -7.63 -10.99
C ASP A 104 -4.75 -6.28 -11.37
N THR A 105 -5.09 -5.48 -10.39
CA THR A 105 -5.66 -4.15 -10.64
C THR A 105 -4.67 -3.23 -11.35
N ILE A 106 -3.41 -3.23 -10.93
CA ILE A 106 -2.36 -2.42 -11.55
C ILE A 106 -2.18 -2.85 -13.01
N ARG A 107 -2.11 -4.14 -13.27
CA ARG A 107 -1.96 -4.67 -14.64
C ARG A 107 -3.12 -4.25 -15.51
N LYS A 108 -4.35 -4.42 -15.06
CA LYS A 108 -5.53 -4.05 -15.82
C LYS A 108 -5.57 -2.56 -16.13
N ASN A 109 -5.25 -1.73 -15.16
CA ASN A 109 -5.23 -0.29 -15.35
C ASN A 109 -4.14 0.11 -16.34
N HIS A 110 -2.98 -0.52 -16.28
CA HIS A 110 -1.89 -0.25 -17.21
C HIS A 110 -2.25 -0.66 -18.64
N GLU A 111 -2.79 -1.84 -18.81
CA GLU A 111 -3.24 -2.33 -20.12
C GLU A 111 -4.30 -1.41 -20.71
N LYS A 112 -5.27 -1.00 -19.91
CA LYS A 112 -6.29 -0.06 -20.34
C LYS A 112 -5.67 1.25 -20.77
N TRP A 113 -4.71 1.77 -20.03
CA TRP A 113 -4.02 3.01 -20.39
C TRP A 113 -3.27 2.87 -21.70
N LEU A 114 -2.54 1.76 -21.91
CA LEU A 114 -1.80 1.51 -23.14
C LEU A 114 -2.71 1.42 -24.36
N ASN A 115 -3.92 0.91 -24.20
CA ASN A 115 -4.88 0.73 -25.29
C ASN A 115 -5.79 1.93 -25.50
N THR A 116 -5.71 2.94 -24.64
CA THR A 116 -6.52 4.15 -24.76
C THR A 116 -5.80 5.15 -25.62
N PRO A 117 -6.42 5.68 -26.70
CA PRO A 117 -5.79 6.70 -27.53
C PRO A 117 -5.49 7.96 -26.74
N GLY A 118 -4.38 8.61 -27.07
CA GLY A 118 -4.05 9.90 -26.49
C GLY A 118 -5.00 10.97 -26.98
N LYS A 119 -4.80 12.21 -26.49
CA LYS A 119 -5.69 13.34 -26.83
C LYS A 119 -5.81 13.61 -28.32
N LYS A 120 -4.80 13.22 -29.10
CA LYS A 120 -4.78 13.41 -30.57
C LYS A 120 -4.97 12.09 -31.31
N GLY A 121 -5.55 11.07 -30.64
CA GLY A 121 -5.74 9.77 -31.25
C GLY A 121 -4.51 8.88 -31.26
N GLN A 122 -3.43 9.28 -30.64
CA GLN A 122 -2.20 8.50 -30.59
C GLN A 122 -2.23 7.53 -29.40
N LYS A 123 -1.65 6.35 -29.60
CA LYS A 123 -1.53 5.37 -28.50
C LYS A 123 -0.48 5.82 -27.50
N GLN A 124 -0.69 5.46 -26.26
CA GLN A 124 0.30 5.66 -25.21
C GLN A 124 1.51 4.75 -25.45
N ASN A 125 2.70 5.32 -25.36
CA ASN A 125 3.93 4.59 -25.63
C ASN A 125 4.81 4.35 -24.41
N ASN A 126 4.62 5.11 -23.37
CA ASN A 126 5.47 5.03 -22.18
C ASN A 126 4.99 3.91 -21.26
N LYS A 127 5.63 2.77 -21.35
CA LYS A 127 5.27 1.59 -20.55
C LYS A 127 5.67 1.71 -19.08
N ASN A 128 6.48 2.68 -18.72
CA ASN A 128 6.94 2.86 -17.35
C ASN A 128 6.13 3.88 -16.58
N LYS A 129 5.26 4.61 -17.23
CA LYS A 129 4.46 5.64 -16.61
C LYS A 129 3.19 5.04 -16.01
N ARG A 130 3.03 5.19 -14.70
CA ARG A 130 1.85 4.72 -13.98
C ARG A 130 1.51 5.64 -12.83
#